data_f956dd089e8c0d177f1c7cafff0bde47
#
_entry.id   f956dd089e8c0d177f1c7cafff0bde47
#
_cell.length_a   1.000
_cell.length_b   1.000
_cell.length_c   1.000
_cell.angle_alpha   90.00
_cell.angle_beta   90.00
_cell.angle_gamma   90.00
#
_symmetry.space_group_name_H-M   'P 1'
#
loop_
_entity.id
_entity.type
_entity.pdbx_description
1 polymer ?
#
loop_
_entity_poly.entity_id
_entity_poly.type
_entity_poly.pdbx_seq_one_letter_code
_entity_poly.pdbx_strand_id
1 'polypeptide(L)'
;MLNVAIVGAAGRMGRTLVQAVSQNSNTMRVSVATVLADDPALGVDIGLLAIGAAIGVETVAELNPDQSDFDVLIDFTSPEATMNHLALCRASNKAMVIGTTGLSGDQQEAIQAAAKDIPIMYAPNMSVGVNLCLNLLEQAARVLGDEVDIEITEAHHRYKKDAPSGTALKMGEVIADTLGRNLEECAVYGREGVSEERDRKTIGFTTIRAGDIVGDHTVTFAGLGERVEITHKASSRMTFASGAVRATHWIAARENGLYSMRDVLGL
;
A
#
# COMPACT_ATOMS: atom_id res chain seq x y z
N MET A 1 12.17 6.65 -21.53
CA MET A 1 12.37 5.58 -20.54
C MET A 1 12.47 6.25 -19.19
N LEU A 2 11.66 5.85 -18.21
CA LEU A 2 11.59 6.47 -16.89
C LEU A 2 12.68 5.89 -15.99
N ASN A 3 13.48 6.76 -15.37
CA ASN A 3 14.51 6.38 -14.40
C ASN A 3 13.90 6.32 -13.00
N VAL A 4 14.02 5.20 -12.31
CA VAL A 4 13.39 4.96 -11.02
C VAL A 4 14.44 4.74 -9.94
N ALA A 5 14.36 5.51 -8.87
CA ALA A 5 15.11 5.26 -7.64
C ALA A 5 14.28 4.37 -6.70
N ILE A 6 14.89 3.31 -6.16
CA ILE A 6 14.26 2.43 -5.18
C ILE A 6 15.05 2.49 -3.89
N VAL A 7 14.45 3.02 -2.83
CA VAL A 7 15.06 3.08 -1.51
C VAL A 7 14.72 1.84 -0.68
N GLY A 8 15.66 1.39 0.18
CA GLY A 8 15.52 0.15 0.91
C GLY A 8 15.48 -1.08 -0.01
N ALA A 9 16.24 -1.03 -1.11
CA ALA A 9 16.15 -1.96 -2.23
C ALA A 9 16.46 -3.43 -1.86
N ALA A 10 17.29 -3.70 -0.86
CA ALA A 10 17.59 -5.06 -0.39
C ALA A 10 16.49 -5.66 0.50
N GLY A 11 15.52 -4.86 0.96
CA GLY A 11 14.38 -5.32 1.74
C GLY A 11 13.39 -6.18 0.91
N ARG A 12 12.44 -6.82 1.60
CA ARG A 12 11.44 -7.69 0.96
C ARG A 12 10.63 -7.00 -0.14
N MET A 13 10.14 -5.77 0.13
CA MET A 13 9.43 -4.99 -0.88
C MET A 13 10.38 -4.40 -1.92
N GLY A 14 11.55 -3.91 -1.50
CA GLY A 14 12.55 -3.36 -2.40
C GLY A 14 12.95 -4.33 -3.52
N ARG A 15 13.29 -5.57 -3.18
CA ARG A 15 13.59 -6.61 -4.19
C ARG A 15 12.41 -6.89 -5.12
N THR A 16 11.19 -6.94 -4.58
CA THR A 16 9.99 -7.14 -5.40
C THR A 16 9.73 -5.95 -6.33
N LEU A 17 10.02 -4.72 -5.89
CA LEU A 17 9.96 -3.51 -6.73
C LEU A 17 11.00 -3.53 -7.84
N VAL A 18 12.26 -3.90 -7.53
CA VAL A 18 13.30 -4.09 -8.55
C VAL A 18 12.87 -5.10 -9.60
N GLN A 19 12.32 -6.24 -9.17
CA GLN A 19 11.76 -7.25 -10.07
C GLN A 19 10.62 -6.68 -10.93
N ALA A 20 9.67 -5.97 -10.33
CA ALA A 20 8.53 -5.38 -11.04
C ALA A 20 8.97 -4.32 -12.07
N VAL A 21 9.92 -3.45 -11.72
CA VAL A 21 10.50 -2.47 -12.65
C VAL A 21 11.23 -3.18 -13.79
N SER A 22 12.03 -4.22 -13.50
CA SER A 22 12.75 -4.99 -14.52
C SER A 22 11.80 -5.70 -15.50
N GLN A 23 10.63 -6.14 -15.06
CA GLN A 23 9.59 -6.70 -15.93
C GLN A 23 8.95 -5.66 -16.87
N ASN A 24 9.12 -4.37 -16.58
CA ASN A 24 8.63 -3.23 -17.38
C ASN A 24 9.77 -2.48 -18.09
N SER A 25 10.85 -3.18 -18.43
CA SER A 25 12.10 -2.62 -18.98
C SER A 25 11.95 -1.84 -20.29
N ASN A 26 10.84 -1.99 -21.01
CA ASN A 26 10.54 -1.19 -22.21
C ASN A 26 10.17 0.27 -21.90
N THR A 27 9.74 0.57 -20.69
CA THR A 27 9.19 1.87 -20.30
C THR A 27 9.91 2.51 -19.13
N MET A 28 10.52 1.71 -18.25
CA MET A 28 11.24 2.18 -17.06
C MET A 28 12.46 1.30 -16.75
N ARG A 29 13.37 1.84 -15.98
CA ARG A 29 14.52 1.10 -15.44
C ARG A 29 14.82 1.55 -14.01
N VAL A 30 15.38 0.66 -13.21
CA VAL A 30 16.04 1.05 -11.96
C VAL A 30 17.30 1.80 -12.33
N SER A 31 17.45 3.02 -11.84
CA SER A 31 18.65 3.85 -12.06
C SER A 31 19.45 4.04 -10.77
N VAL A 32 18.80 3.96 -9.61
CA VAL A 32 19.41 4.05 -8.29
C VAL A 32 18.75 3.06 -7.35
N ALA A 33 19.54 2.40 -6.51
CA ALA A 33 19.06 1.52 -5.46
C ALA A 33 19.81 1.83 -4.16
N THR A 34 19.09 2.15 -3.08
CA THR A 34 19.75 2.43 -1.79
C THR A 34 19.51 1.31 -0.78
N VAL A 35 20.49 1.14 0.10
CA VAL A 35 20.45 0.26 1.27
C VAL A 35 21.03 0.99 2.47
N LEU A 36 20.92 0.44 3.68
CA LEU A 36 21.58 1.02 4.85
C LEU A 36 23.12 0.92 4.71
N ALA A 37 23.85 1.82 5.32
CA ALA A 37 25.31 1.86 5.25
C ALA A 37 25.99 0.60 5.81
N ASP A 38 25.35 -0.10 6.72
CA ASP A 38 25.78 -1.34 7.34
C ASP A 38 25.16 -2.60 6.69
N ASP A 39 24.34 -2.43 5.64
CA ASP A 39 23.72 -3.57 4.94
C ASP A 39 24.77 -4.33 4.12
N PRO A 40 24.84 -5.68 4.26
CA PRO A 40 25.76 -6.50 3.48
C PRO A 40 25.54 -6.44 1.96
N ALA A 41 24.43 -5.91 1.51
CA ALA A 41 24.13 -5.68 0.10
C ALA A 41 24.79 -4.39 -0.46
N LEU A 42 25.46 -3.58 0.36
CA LEU A 42 26.11 -2.33 -0.10
C LEU A 42 27.19 -2.64 -1.16
N GLY A 43 27.15 -1.93 -2.28
CA GLY A 43 28.07 -2.13 -3.42
C GLY A 43 27.73 -3.35 -4.29
N VAL A 44 26.67 -4.09 -3.98
CA VAL A 44 26.23 -5.26 -4.78
C VAL A 44 25.24 -4.80 -5.85
N ASP A 45 25.35 -5.37 -7.06
CA ASP A 45 24.31 -5.15 -8.10
C ASP A 45 22.95 -5.65 -7.60
N ILE A 46 21.98 -4.73 -7.54
CA ILE A 46 20.67 -5.05 -6.97
C ILE A 46 19.89 -6.08 -7.78
N GLY A 47 20.14 -6.18 -9.06
CA GLY A 47 19.52 -7.20 -9.92
C GLY A 47 19.95 -8.61 -9.52
N LEU A 48 21.19 -8.82 -9.09
CA LEU A 48 21.65 -10.13 -8.60
C LEU A 48 20.85 -10.56 -7.37
N LEU A 49 20.49 -9.61 -6.48
CA LEU A 49 19.72 -9.89 -5.27
C LEU A 49 18.22 -10.06 -5.52
N ALA A 50 17.69 -9.39 -6.54
CA ALA A 50 16.25 -9.32 -6.78
C ALA A 50 15.76 -10.33 -7.83
N ILE A 51 16.53 -10.53 -8.92
CA ILE A 51 16.13 -11.34 -10.07
C ILE A 51 17.18 -12.37 -10.49
N GLY A 52 18.33 -12.48 -9.80
CA GLY A 52 19.40 -13.40 -10.10
C GLY A 52 20.24 -13.06 -11.33
N ALA A 53 20.12 -11.84 -11.89
CA ALA A 53 20.85 -11.34 -13.04
C ALA A 53 21.26 -9.89 -12.81
N ALA A 54 22.49 -9.53 -13.20
CA ALA A 54 22.95 -8.16 -13.06
C ALA A 54 22.17 -7.19 -13.98
N ILE A 55 21.87 -6.02 -13.47
CA ILE A 55 21.23 -4.92 -14.23
C ILE A 55 22.13 -3.68 -14.36
N GLY A 56 23.34 -3.73 -13.82
CA GLY A 56 24.32 -2.64 -13.86
C GLY A 56 24.06 -1.53 -12.86
N VAL A 57 23.32 -1.81 -11.78
CA VAL A 57 22.99 -0.84 -10.71
C VAL A 57 23.52 -1.36 -9.39
N GLU A 58 24.65 -0.85 -8.94
CA GLU A 58 25.18 -1.13 -7.61
C GLU A 58 24.39 -0.35 -6.55
N THR A 59 24.19 -0.98 -5.41
CA THR A 59 23.52 -0.34 -4.27
C THR A 59 24.44 0.66 -3.60
N VAL A 60 23.87 1.79 -3.19
CA VAL A 60 24.56 2.86 -2.47
C VAL A 60 23.91 3.12 -1.11
N ALA A 61 24.66 3.69 -0.17
CA ALA A 61 24.12 3.99 1.16
C ALA A 61 23.24 5.24 1.16
N GLU A 62 23.56 6.21 0.33
CA GLU A 62 22.89 7.51 0.30
C GLU A 62 22.47 7.86 -1.13
N LEU A 63 21.31 8.50 -1.22
CA LEU A 63 20.81 9.04 -2.46
C LEU A 63 21.39 10.48 -2.61
N ASN A 64 22.24 10.68 -3.61
CA ASN A 64 22.72 12.00 -3.97
C ASN A 64 22.04 12.48 -5.24
N PRO A 65 21.06 13.41 -5.18
CA PRO A 65 20.30 13.85 -6.35
C PRO A 65 21.14 14.56 -7.40
N ASP A 66 22.28 15.16 -7.02
CA ASP A 66 23.20 15.84 -7.96
C ASP A 66 24.00 14.84 -8.79
N GLN A 67 24.13 13.60 -8.31
CA GLN A 67 24.89 12.52 -8.97
C GLN A 67 23.99 11.40 -9.48
N SER A 68 22.74 11.38 -9.07
CA SER A 68 21.79 10.29 -9.36
C SER A 68 20.73 10.76 -10.34
N ASP A 69 20.69 10.15 -11.51
CA ASP A 69 19.67 10.43 -12.52
C ASP A 69 18.43 9.56 -12.26
N PHE A 70 17.40 10.14 -11.66
CA PHE A 70 16.08 9.50 -11.52
C PHE A 70 14.96 10.52 -11.69
N ASP A 71 13.81 10.05 -12.15
CA ASP A 71 12.60 10.85 -12.35
C ASP A 71 11.62 10.69 -11.19
N VAL A 72 11.49 9.46 -10.68
CA VAL A 72 10.57 9.10 -9.59
C VAL A 72 11.29 8.24 -8.57
N LEU A 73 11.06 8.54 -7.28
CA LEU A 73 11.51 7.72 -6.16
C LEU A 73 10.35 6.86 -5.62
N ILE A 74 10.59 5.57 -5.41
CA ILE A 74 9.65 4.65 -4.76
C ILE A 74 10.13 4.31 -3.35
N ASP A 75 9.29 4.57 -2.35
CA ASP A 75 9.60 4.37 -0.94
C ASP A 75 8.60 3.43 -0.23
N PHE A 76 9.13 2.31 0.28
CA PHE A 76 8.45 1.35 1.15
C PHE A 76 9.33 1.04 2.38
N THR A 77 9.87 2.06 3.01
CA THR A 77 10.84 1.91 4.11
C THR A 77 10.20 2.09 5.48
N SER A 78 10.52 3.14 6.19
CA SER A 78 9.99 3.49 7.50
C SER A 78 9.52 4.95 7.52
N PRO A 79 8.63 5.33 8.45
CA PRO A 79 8.15 6.71 8.55
C PRO A 79 9.26 7.75 8.62
N GLU A 80 10.31 7.49 9.41
CA GLU A 80 11.44 8.40 9.57
C GLU A 80 12.27 8.52 8.29
N ALA A 81 12.60 7.40 7.65
CA ALA A 81 13.34 7.39 6.38
C ALA A 81 12.54 8.08 5.26
N THR A 82 11.23 7.85 5.22
CA THR A 82 10.34 8.49 4.24
C THR A 82 10.37 10.01 4.35
N MET A 83 10.45 10.59 5.56
CA MET A 83 10.57 12.04 5.72
C MET A 83 11.87 12.58 5.17
N ASN A 84 12.98 11.86 5.34
CA ASN A 84 14.28 12.25 4.76
C ASN A 84 14.24 12.18 3.23
N HIS A 85 13.66 11.11 2.67
CA HIS A 85 13.51 10.97 1.22
C HIS A 85 12.55 12.02 0.63
N LEU A 86 11.49 12.38 1.36
CA LEU A 86 10.57 13.45 1.00
C LEU A 86 11.27 14.80 0.89
N ALA A 87 12.09 15.14 1.89
CA ALA A 87 12.87 16.38 1.89
C ALA A 87 13.84 16.43 0.70
N LEU A 88 14.49 15.29 0.40
CA LEU A 88 15.39 15.15 -0.74
C LEU A 88 14.65 15.31 -2.08
N CYS A 89 13.53 14.60 -2.29
CA CYS A 89 12.74 14.70 -3.51
C CYS A 89 12.22 16.13 -3.73
N ARG A 90 11.76 16.79 -2.66
CA ARG A 90 11.33 18.19 -2.70
C ARG A 90 12.47 19.14 -3.12
N ALA A 91 13.67 18.98 -2.52
CA ALA A 91 14.81 19.82 -2.83
C ALA A 91 15.31 19.65 -4.29
N SER A 92 15.17 18.45 -4.85
CA SER A 92 15.61 18.10 -6.21
C SER A 92 14.48 18.13 -7.26
N ASN A 93 13.28 18.56 -6.88
CA ASN A 93 12.09 18.60 -7.74
C ASN A 93 11.79 17.25 -8.44
N LYS A 94 11.80 16.15 -7.66
CA LYS A 94 11.55 14.79 -8.14
C LYS A 94 10.22 14.26 -7.62
N ALA A 95 9.50 13.52 -8.44
CA ALA A 95 8.25 12.87 -8.04
C ALA A 95 8.50 11.73 -7.04
N MET A 96 7.52 11.45 -6.17
CA MET A 96 7.64 10.41 -5.16
C MET A 96 6.41 9.51 -5.08
N VAL A 97 6.65 8.20 -4.96
CA VAL A 97 5.62 7.18 -4.70
C VAL A 97 5.87 6.59 -3.32
N ILE A 98 4.96 6.84 -2.38
CA ILE A 98 5.08 6.48 -0.97
C ILE A 98 4.11 5.34 -0.64
N GLY A 99 4.66 4.17 -0.31
CA GLY A 99 3.94 3.00 0.19
C GLY A 99 4.26 2.68 1.65
N THR A 100 5.03 3.52 2.32
CA THR A 100 5.35 3.39 3.75
C THR A 100 4.08 3.54 4.58
N THR A 101 3.90 2.63 5.54
CA THR A 101 2.76 2.62 6.47
C THR A 101 3.18 3.10 7.85
N GLY A 102 2.21 3.47 8.70
CA GLY A 102 2.46 3.90 10.08
C GLY A 102 2.93 5.35 10.22
N LEU A 103 2.71 6.18 9.21
CA LEU A 103 2.97 7.62 9.28
C LEU A 103 2.06 8.30 10.31
N SER A 104 2.64 9.16 11.14
CA SER A 104 1.89 10.00 12.09
C SER A 104 1.10 11.10 11.36
N GLY A 105 0.19 11.78 12.08
CA GLY A 105 -0.54 12.94 11.56
C GLY A 105 0.41 14.04 11.04
N ASP A 106 1.42 14.41 11.83
CA ASP A 106 2.41 15.43 11.46
C ASP A 106 3.19 15.03 10.19
N GLN A 107 3.51 13.74 10.02
CA GLN A 107 4.18 13.24 8.83
C GLN A 107 3.28 13.26 7.59
N GLN A 108 2.00 12.97 7.76
CA GLN A 108 1.01 13.10 6.67
C GLN A 108 0.79 14.57 6.28
N GLU A 109 0.75 15.49 7.25
CA GLU A 109 0.72 16.93 6.97
C GLU A 109 1.98 17.40 6.22
N ALA A 110 3.16 16.90 6.59
CA ALA A 110 4.41 17.18 5.88
C ALA A 110 4.36 16.71 4.41
N ILE A 111 3.80 15.53 4.14
CA ILE A 111 3.58 15.03 2.78
C ILE A 111 2.62 15.95 2.02
N GLN A 112 1.51 16.35 2.64
CA GLN A 112 0.54 17.26 2.03
C GLN A 112 1.15 18.64 1.73
N ALA A 113 2.03 19.13 2.59
CA ALA A 113 2.75 20.37 2.37
C ALA A 113 3.73 20.25 1.20
N ALA A 114 4.51 19.16 1.13
CA ALA A 114 5.47 18.89 0.07
C ALA A 114 4.81 18.69 -1.31
N ALA A 115 3.59 18.18 -1.34
CA ALA A 115 2.81 18.00 -2.56
C ALA A 115 2.47 19.31 -3.30
N LYS A 116 2.63 20.45 -2.66
CA LYS A 116 2.53 21.76 -3.34
C LYS A 116 3.73 22.04 -4.25
N ASP A 117 4.86 21.38 -4.00
CA ASP A 117 6.12 21.62 -4.68
C ASP A 117 6.48 20.50 -5.66
N ILE A 118 6.07 19.26 -5.38
CA ILE A 118 6.35 18.07 -6.21
C ILE A 118 5.12 17.15 -6.35
N PRO A 119 5.04 16.33 -7.41
CA PRO A 119 4.03 15.30 -7.52
C PRO A 119 4.29 14.17 -6.51
N ILE A 120 3.32 13.89 -5.65
CA ILE A 120 3.41 12.80 -4.65
C ILE A 120 2.22 11.87 -4.79
N MET A 121 2.49 10.57 -4.92
CA MET A 121 1.50 9.52 -4.79
C MET A 121 1.68 8.83 -3.44
N TYR A 122 0.68 8.90 -2.60
CA TYR A 122 0.68 8.22 -1.29
C TYR A 122 -0.48 7.24 -1.17
N ALA A 123 -0.17 5.99 -0.86
CA ALA A 123 -1.16 5.00 -0.50
C ALA A 123 -0.57 3.95 0.45
N PRO A 124 -1.23 3.63 1.56
CA PRO A 124 -0.81 2.59 2.50
C PRO A 124 -0.94 1.18 1.91
N ASN A 125 -1.70 1.02 0.85
CA ASN A 125 -1.82 -0.22 0.08
C ASN A 125 -1.92 0.10 -1.42
N MET A 126 -0.97 -0.41 -2.19
CA MET A 126 -0.89 -0.16 -3.64
C MET A 126 -1.48 -1.28 -4.49
N SER A 127 -2.08 -2.31 -3.90
CA SER A 127 -2.77 -3.36 -4.67
C SER A 127 -3.94 -2.77 -5.46
N VAL A 128 -3.93 -2.95 -6.77
CA VAL A 128 -5.05 -2.56 -7.65
C VAL A 128 -6.34 -3.27 -7.21
N GLY A 129 -6.25 -4.56 -6.88
CA GLY A 129 -7.39 -5.35 -6.43
C GLY A 129 -7.98 -4.86 -5.11
N VAL A 130 -7.13 -4.52 -4.11
CA VAL A 130 -7.61 -3.95 -2.83
C VAL A 130 -8.31 -2.62 -3.06
N ASN A 131 -7.73 -1.71 -3.83
CA ASN A 131 -8.34 -0.40 -4.08
C ASN A 131 -9.65 -0.50 -4.89
N LEU A 132 -9.74 -1.45 -5.84
CA LEU A 132 -11.01 -1.76 -6.50
C LEU A 132 -12.04 -2.29 -5.50
N CYS A 133 -11.64 -3.22 -4.60
CA CYS A 133 -12.54 -3.72 -3.55
C CYS A 133 -13.05 -2.59 -2.64
N LEU A 134 -12.19 -1.66 -2.22
CA LEU A 134 -12.60 -0.51 -1.41
C LEU A 134 -13.69 0.32 -2.12
N ASN A 135 -13.55 0.55 -3.43
CA ASN A 135 -14.58 1.25 -4.22
C ASN A 135 -15.89 0.44 -4.31
N LEU A 136 -15.79 -0.88 -4.55
CA LEU A 136 -16.97 -1.76 -4.59
C LEU A 136 -17.67 -1.83 -3.23
N LEU A 137 -16.94 -1.82 -2.12
CA LEU A 137 -17.48 -1.80 -0.76
C LEU A 137 -18.26 -0.50 -0.48
N GLU A 138 -17.74 0.64 -0.91
CA GLU A 138 -18.45 1.92 -0.84
C GLU A 138 -19.79 1.85 -1.60
N GLN A 139 -19.78 1.30 -2.82
CA GLN A 139 -20.99 1.16 -3.62
C GLN A 139 -21.97 0.18 -2.98
N ALA A 140 -21.51 -0.99 -2.52
CA ALA A 140 -22.33 -1.99 -1.87
C ALA A 140 -22.99 -1.47 -0.58
N ALA A 141 -22.20 -0.80 0.27
CA ALA A 141 -22.68 -0.18 1.49
C ALA A 141 -23.77 0.88 1.20
N ARG A 142 -23.57 1.72 0.19
CA ARG A 142 -24.55 2.74 -0.21
C ARG A 142 -25.88 2.15 -0.68
N VAL A 143 -25.85 1.01 -1.39
CA VAL A 143 -27.04 0.36 -1.94
C VAL A 143 -27.77 -0.47 -0.88
N LEU A 144 -27.03 -1.23 -0.08
CA LEU A 144 -27.58 -2.19 0.88
C LEU A 144 -27.94 -1.52 2.21
N GLY A 145 -27.25 -0.46 2.59
CA GLY A 145 -27.54 0.37 3.76
C GLY A 145 -27.57 -0.43 5.07
N ASP A 146 -28.57 -0.09 5.89
CA ASP A 146 -28.80 -0.72 7.20
C ASP A 146 -29.66 -2.00 7.15
N GLU A 147 -29.99 -2.50 5.95
CA GLU A 147 -30.83 -3.68 5.78
C GLU A 147 -30.07 -5.00 5.91
N VAL A 148 -28.71 -4.93 5.93
CA VAL A 148 -27.83 -6.09 5.96
C VAL A 148 -26.87 -6.06 7.16
N ASP A 149 -26.46 -7.24 7.60
CA ASP A 149 -25.38 -7.42 8.56
C ASP A 149 -24.03 -7.40 7.84
N ILE A 150 -23.01 -6.76 8.45
CA ILE A 150 -21.71 -6.57 7.83
C ILE A 150 -20.64 -7.28 8.64
N GLU A 151 -19.92 -8.22 8.00
CA GLU A 151 -18.84 -8.99 8.62
C GLU A 151 -17.59 -8.96 7.73
N ILE A 152 -16.45 -8.71 8.34
CA ILE A 152 -15.14 -8.67 7.69
C ILE A 152 -14.29 -9.82 8.20
N THR A 153 -13.91 -10.73 7.31
CA THR A 153 -13.00 -11.83 7.64
C THR A 153 -11.65 -11.59 6.96
N GLU A 154 -10.56 -11.68 7.71
CA GLU A 154 -9.22 -11.57 7.15
C GLU A 154 -8.32 -12.73 7.59
N ALA A 155 -7.44 -13.17 6.70
CA ALA A 155 -6.48 -14.21 6.97
C ALA A 155 -5.07 -13.81 6.50
N HIS A 156 -4.08 -14.04 7.35
CA HIS A 156 -2.67 -13.82 7.04
C HIS A 156 -1.80 -14.94 7.63
N HIS A 157 -0.53 -14.93 7.23
CA HIS A 157 0.47 -15.87 7.70
C HIS A 157 0.64 -15.81 9.23
N ARG A 158 1.10 -16.92 9.81
CA ARG A 158 1.28 -17.09 11.25
C ARG A 158 2.16 -16.06 11.97
N TYR A 159 3.01 -15.34 11.21
CA TYR A 159 3.96 -14.37 11.75
C TYR A 159 3.42 -12.92 11.79
N LYS A 160 2.21 -12.67 11.26
CA LYS A 160 1.61 -11.33 11.30
C LYS A 160 1.16 -11.01 12.72
N LYS A 161 1.64 -9.87 13.24
CA LYS A 161 1.45 -9.48 14.65
C LYS A 161 0.18 -8.67 14.87
N ASP A 162 -0.13 -7.74 13.96
CA ASP A 162 -1.32 -6.90 14.04
C ASP A 162 -2.59 -7.69 13.68
N ALA A 163 -3.66 -7.45 14.42
CA ALA A 163 -4.99 -8.02 14.23
C ALA A 163 -6.07 -7.03 14.71
N PRO A 164 -7.06 -6.70 13.87
CA PRO A 164 -7.16 -6.99 12.45
C PRO A 164 -6.05 -6.34 11.62
N SER A 165 -5.89 -6.78 10.35
CA SER A 165 -4.94 -6.17 9.43
C SER A 165 -5.36 -4.74 9.07
N GLY A 166 -4.38 -3.87 8.75
CA GLY A 166 -4.67 -2.50 8.31
C GLY A 166 -5.61 -2.43 7.09
N THR A 167 -5.56 -3.42 6.19
CA THR A 167 -6.49 -3.52 5.04
C THR A 167 -7.91 -3.83 5.49
N ALA A 168 -8.08 -4.74 6.46
CA ALA A 168 -9.40 -5.04 7.02
C ALA A 168 -9.99 -3.84 7.74
N LEU A 169 -9.18 -3.13 8.55
CA LEU A 169 -9.62 -1.89 9.20
C LEU A 169 -10.04 -0.84 8.17
N LYS A 170 -9.25 -0.66 7.09
CA LYS A 170 -9.61 0.29 6.02
C LYS A 170 -10.91 -0.08 5.30
N MET A 171 -11.18 -1.39 5.11
CA MET A 171 -12.47 -1.85 4.57
C MET A 171 -13.63 -1.48 5.51
N GLY A 172 -13.44 -1.67 6.81
CA GLY A 172 -14.43 -1.25 7.83
C GLY A 172 -14.65 0.25 7.87
N GLU A 173 -13.57 1.05 7.81
CA GLU A 173 -13.65 2.51 7.74
C GLU A 173 -14.47 3.00 6.55
N VAL A 174 -14.16 2.49 5.33
CA VAL A 174 -14.89 2.88 4.12
C VAL A 174 -16.39 2.57 4.24
N ILE A 175 -16.75 1.44 4.81
CA ILE A 175 -18.14 1.05 5.02
C ILE A 175 -18.79 1.94 6.09
N ALA A 176 -18.12 2.15 7.22
CA ALA A 176 -18.61 2.99 8.31
C ALA A 176 -18.84 4.43 7.84
N ASP A 177 -17.85 5.03 7.16
CA ASP A 177 -17.94 6.37 6.58
C ASP A 177 -19.12 6.48 5.61
N THR A 178 -19.30 5.48 4.73
CA THR A 178 -20.41 5.45 3.75
C THR A 178 -21.78 5.41 4.42
N LEU A 179 -21.88 4.73 5.57
CA LEU A 179 -23.12 4.58 6.33
C LEU A 179 -23.29 5.64 7.42
N GLY A 180 -22.37 6.61 7.53
CA GLY A 180 -22.41 7.65 8.58
C GLY A 180 -22.23 7.08 10.00
N ARG A 181 -21.46 5.98 10.13
CA ARG A 181 -21.15 5.34 11.41
C ARG A 181 -19.72 5.68 11.85
N ASN A 182 -19.49 5.67 13.16
CA ASN A 182 -18.13 5.71 13.71
C ASN A 182 -17.62 4.25 13.89
N LEU A 183 -16.55 3.88 13.20
CA LEU A 183 -16.01 2.52 13.26
C LEU A 183 -15.58 2.13 14.69
N GLU A 184 -15.00 3.06 15.47
CA GLU A 184 -14.58 2.79 16.85
C GLU A 184 -15.75 2.40 17.76
N GLU A 185 -16.96 2.89 17.47
CA GLU A 185 -18.17 2.63 18.26
C GLU A 185 -18.91 1.36 17.78
N CYS A 186 -18.88 1.05 16.48
CA CYS A 186 -19.66 -0.04 15.90
C CYS A 186 -18.85 -1.30 15.58
N ALA A 187 -17.52 -1.27 15.72
CA ALA A 187 -16.68 -2.43 15.47
C ALA A 187 -16.75 -3.47 16.59
N VAL A 188 -16.90 -4.74 16.21
CA VAL A 188 -16.81 -5.89 17.12
C VAL A 188 -15.70 -6.83 16.66
N TYR A 189 -14.68 -6.99 17.49
CA TYR A 189 -13.49 -7.78 17.20
C TYR A 189 -13.59 -9.19 17.80
N GLY A 190 -14.18 -10.11 17.03
CA GLY A 190 -14.44 -11.48 17.46
C GLY A 190 -15.69 -11.60 18.35
N ARG A 191 -16.17 -12.85 18.48
CA ARG A 191 -17.26 -13.22 19.39
C ARG A 191 -16.91 -14.51 20.09
N GLU A 192 -17.22 -14.62 21.39
CA GLU A 192 -16.98 -15.81 22.20
C GLU A 192 -18.15 -16.03 23.18
N GLY A 193 -18.47 -17.29 23.43
CA GLY A 193 -19.50 -17.67 24.38
C GLY A 193 -20.93 -17.36 23.94
N VAL A 194 -21.79 -17.05 24.90
CA VAL A 194 -23.19 -16.64 24.68
C VAL A 194 -23.29 -15.13 24.84
N SER A 195 -23.81 -14.46 23.82
CA SER A 195 -23.99 -13.00 23.82
C SER A 195 -25.44 -12.64 23.52
N GLU A 196 -25.78 -11.36 23.68
CA GLU A 196 -27.02 -10.80 23.20
C GLU A 196 -27.13 -10.90 21.67
N GLU A 197 -28.33 -10.69 21.14
CA GLU A 197 -28.57 -10.61 19.71
C GLU A 197 -27.69 -9.53 19.05
N ARG A 198 -27.20 -9.79 17.84
CA ARG A 198 -26.33 -8.89 17.11
C ARG A 198 -27.00 -7.53 16.85
N ASP A 199 -26.36 -6.44 17.24
CA ASP A 199 -26.80 -5.09 16.84
C ASP A 199 -26.64 -4.90 15.31
N ARG A 200 -27.64 -4.33 14.67
CA ARG A 200 -27.66 -4.12 13.21
C ARG A 200 -26.56 -3.18 12.72
N LYS A 201 -26.14 -2.23 13.54
CA LYS A 201 -25.08 -1.27 13.17
C LYS A 201 -23.69 -1.83 13.33
N THR A 202 -23.54 -3.02 13.91
CA THR A 202 -22.24 -3.65 14.09
C THR A 202 -21.54 -3.90 12.75
N ILE A 203 -20.24 -3.61 12.70
CA ILE A 203 -19.30 -4.12 11.71
C ILE A 203 -18.40 -5.13 12.43
N GLY A 204 -18.59 -6.43 12.12
CA GLY A 204 -17.84 -7.50 12.77
C GLY A 204 -16.50 -7.76 12.09
N PHE A 205 -15.51 -8.17 12.88
CA PHE A 205 -14.18 -8.56 12.39
C PHE A 205 -13.80 -9.94 12.89
N THR A 206 -13.35 -10.80 11.97
CA THR A 206 -12.81 -12.13 12.28
C THR A 206 -11.41 -12.25 11.69
N THR A 207 -10.45 -12.62 12.52
CA THR A 207 -9.04 -12.70 12.18
C THR A 207 -8.55 -14.14 12.17
N ILE A 208 -7.89 -14.55 11.08
CA ILE A 208 -7.24 -15.85 10.93
C ILE A 208 -5.73 -15.66 10.78
N ARG A 209 -4.92 -16.44 11.53
CA ARG A 209 -3.46 -16.51 11.41
C ARG A 209 -3.05 -17.94 11.13
N ALA A 210 -2.66 -18.26 9.89
CA ALA A 210 -2.37 -19.62 9.46
C ALA A 210 -1.36 -19.67 8.30
N GLY A 211 -0.49 -20.67 8.34
CA GLY A 211 0.43 -21.01 7.26
C GLY A 211 1.25 -19.82 6.76
N ASP A 212 1.27 -19.65 5.45
CA ASP A 212 1.98 -18.62 4.70
C ASP A 212 1.06 -17.68 3.91
N ILE A 213 -0.23 -17.62 4.27
CA ILE A 213 -1.23 -16.77 3.63
C ILE A 213 -0.72 -15.34 3.54
N VAL A 214 -0.65 -14.79 2.33
CA VAL A 214 -0.11 -13.45 2.07
C VAL A 214 -1.10 -12.37 2.54
N GLY A 215 -2.39 -12.58 2.28
CA GLY A 215 -3.46 -11.71 2.75
C GLY A 215 -4.77 -11.97 2.01
N ASP A 216 -5.74 -12.52 2.71
CA ASP A 216 -7.11 -12.73 2.22
C ASP A 216 -8.04 -11.82 3.01
N HIS A 217 -8.99 -11.20 2.34
CA HIS A 217 -9.99 -10.31 2.94
C HIS A 217 -11.32 -10.56 2.27
N THR A 218 -12.35 -10.84 3.06
CA THR A 218 -13.73 -10.99 2.59
C THR A 218 -14.62 -10.08 3.41
N VAL A 219 -15.41 -9.26 2.75
CA VAL A 219 -16.51 -8.54 3.37
C VAL A 219 -17.82 -9.17 2.93
N THR A 220 -18.62 -9.59 3.90
CA THR A 220 -19.93 -10.18 3.72
C THR A 220 -21.00 -9.17 4.11
N PHE A 221 -21.91 -8.87 3.19
CA PHE A 221 -23.15 -8.15 3.42
C PHE A 221 -24.28 -9.18 3.43
N ALA A 222 -24.83 -9.51 4.60
CA ALA A 222 -25.79 -10.58 4.79
C ALA A 222 -27.19 -10.05 5.06
N GLY A 223 -28.07 -10.18 4.09
CA GLY A 223 -29.51 -9.92 4.20
C GLY A 223 -30.33 -11.17 4.51
N LEU A 224 -31.65 -11.02 4.65
CA LEU A 224 -32.55 -12.13 4.79
C LEU A 224 -32.76 -12.81 3.42
N GLY A 225 -32.28 -14.04 3.28
CA GLY A 225 -32.42 -14.85 2.06
C GLY A 225 -31.30 -14.72 1.05
N GLU A 226 -30.42 -13.72 1.17
CA GLU A 226 -29.26 -13.57 0.31
C GLU A 226 -28.08 -12.95 1.04
N ARG A 227 -26.89 -13.05 0.45
CA ARG A 227 -25.70 -12.30 0.88
C ARG A 227 -24.85 -11.95 -0.33
N VAL A 228 -24.16 -10.82 -0.21
CA VAL A 228 -23.14 -10.37 -1.17
C VAL A 228 -21.78 -10.47 -0.49
N GLU A 229 -20.81 -11.07 -1.16
CA GLU A 229 -19.43 -11.19 -0.66
C GLU A 229 -18.47 -10.52 -1.63
N ILE A 230 -17.65 -9.60 -1.12
CA ILE A 230 -16.56 -8.97 -1.87
C ILE A 230 -15.25 -9.48 -1.29
N THR A 231 -14.51 -10.25 -2.10
CA THR A 231 -13.30 -10.95 -1.65
C THR A 231 -12.08 -10.53 -2.46
N HIS A 232 -10.99 -10.24 -1.77
CA HIS A 232 -9.65 -10.06 -2.33
C HIS A 232 -8.69 -11.07 -1.72
N LYS A 233 -7.91 -11.76 -2.56
CA LYS A 233 -6.85 -12.69 -2.13
C LYS A 233 -5.53 -12.32 -2.79
N ALA A 234 -4.52 -12.02 -1.98
CA ALA A 234 -3.17 -11.78 -2.44
C ALA A 234 -2.35 -13.08 -2.40
N SER A 235 -1.84 -13.52 -3.54
CA SER A 235 -0.98 -14.71 -3.62
C SER A 235 0.51 -14.35 -3.57
N SER A 236 0.87 -13.07 -3.76
CA SER A 236 2.26 -12.61 -3.83
C SER A 236 2.36 -11.12 -3.50
N ARG A 237 3.53 -10.68 -2.98
CA ARG A 237 3.83 -9.24 -2.82
C ARG A 237 3.98 -8.51 -4.15
N MET A 238 4.10 -9.24 -5.26
CA MET A 238 4.13 -8.65 -6.60
C MET A 238 2.89 -7.80 -6.90
N THR A 239 1.73 -8.12 -6.32
CA THR A 239 0.51 -7.31 -6.49
C THR A 239 0.70 -5.87 -6.00
N PHE A 240 1.44 -5.66 -4.91
CA PHE A 240 1.75 -4.32 -4.38
C PHE A 240 2.82 -3.61 -5.23
N ALA A 241 3.86 -4.35 -5.64
CA ALA A 241 4.92 -3.80 -6.48
C ALA A 241 4.42 -3.43 -7.87
N SER A 242 3.57 -4.24 -8.48
CA SER A 242 2.94 -3.91 -9.77
C SER A 242 2.04 -2.68 -9.68
N GLY A 243 1.33 -2.52 -8.56
CA GLY A 243 0.56 -1.29 -8.29
C GLY A 243 1.45 -0.06 -8.13
N ALA A 244 2.59 -0.18 -7.42
CA ALA A 244 3.57 0.88 -7.30
C ALA A 244 4.20 1.26 -8.66
N VAL A 245 4.52 0.28 -9.51
CA VAL A 245 4.99 0.50 -10.88
C VAL A 245 3.94 1.26 -11.70
N ARG A 246 2.67 0.86 -11.63
CA ARG A 246 1.57 1.58 -12.28
C ARG A 246 1.46 3.02 -11.79
N ALA A 247 1.56 3.23 -10.47
CA ALA A 247 1.55 4.55 -9.85
C ALA A 247 2.75 5.39 -10.31
N THR A 248 3.93 4.79 -10.42
CA THR A 248 5.16 5.43 -10.91
C THR A 248 5.01 5.95 -12.34
N HIS A 249 4.44 5.16 -13.23
CA HIS A 249 4.11 5.60 -14.59
C HIS A 249 3.11 6.75 -14.60
N TRP A 250 2.09 6.64 -13.77
CA TRP A 250 1.00 7.60 -13.74
C TRP A 250 1.47 8.96 -13.19
N ILE A 251 2.26 8.96 -12.09
CA ILE A 251 2.71 10.18 -11.39
C ILE A 251 3.75 10.97 -12.20
N ALA A 252 4.58 10.30 -12.98
CA ALA A 252 5.67 10.92 -13.75
C ALA A 252 5.20 12.00 -14.73
N ALA A 253 3.93 12.01 -15.10
CA ALA A 253 3.33 12.97 -16.03
C ALA A 253 2.32 13.91 -15.34
N ARG A 254 2.34 14.00 -13.99
CA ARG A 254 1.39 14.81 -13.24
C ARG A 254 2.03 16.11 -12.76
N GLU A 255 1.18 17.09 -12.58
CA GLU A 255 1.53 18.35 -11.91
C GLU A 255 1.73 18.09 -10.40
N ASN A 256 2.28 19.10 -9.71
CA ASN A 256 2.41 19.05 -8.27
C ASN A 256 1.07 18.80 -7.61
N GLY A 257 1.02 17.91 -6.65
CA GLY A 257 -0.20 17.52 -5.97
C GLY A 257 -0.04 16.23 -5.18
N LEU A 258 -0.97 16.00 -4.26
CA LEU A 258 -1.08 14.74 -3.53
C LEU A 258 -2.14 13.86 -4.18
N TYR A 259 -1.72 12.67 -4.58
CA TYR A 259 -2.55 11.71 -5.29
C TYR A 259 -2.63 10.39 -4.54
N SER A 260 -3.67 9.64 -4.79
CA SER A 260 -3.98 8.34 -4.20
C SER A 260 -4.06 7.25 -5.29
N MET A 261 -4.20 5.99 -4.86
CA MET A 261 -4.50 4.91 -5.81
C MET A 261 -5.86 5.08 -6.52
N ARG A 262 -6.82 5.78 -5.92
CA ARG A 262 -8.11 6.09 -6.60
C ARG A 262 -7.85 6.93 -7.85
N ASP A 263 -6.99 7.95 -7.75
CA ASP A 263 -6.63 8.81 -8.88
C ASP A 263 -5.90 8.02 -9.97
N VAL A 264 -4.95 7.15 -9.58
CA VAL A 264 -4.20 6.27 -10.50
C VAL A 264 -5.11 5.30 -11.25
N LEU A 265 -6.20 4.87 -10.63
CA LEU A 265 -7.14 3.89 -11.17
C LEU A 265 -8.36 4.52 -11.85
N GLY A 266 -8.61 5.81 -11.63
CA GLY A 266 -9.78 6.51 -12.14
C GLY A 266 -11.07 6.09 -11.43
N LEU A 267 -11.01 5.86 -10.10
CA LEU A 267 -12.11 5.37 -9.25
C LEU A 267 -12.77 6.51 -8.47
#